data_3cee53eee5985e0314a879f04c3ede7c
#
_entry.id   3cee53eee5985e0314a879f04c3ede7c
#
_cell.length_a   1.000
_cell.length_b   1.000
_cell.length_c   1.000
_cell.angle_alpha   90.00
_cell.angle_beta   90.00
_cell.angle_gamma   90.00
#
_symmetry.space_group_name_H-M   'P 1'
#
loop_
_entity.id
_entity.type
_entity.pdbx_description
1 polymer ?
#
loop_
_entity_poly.entity_id
_entity_poly.type
_entity_poly.pdbx_seq_one_letter_code
_entity_poly.pdbx_strand_id
1 'polypeptide(L)'
;MLCGGLVELIRAGYETLVEAGYSPEMAYFECCHEVKLIVDLIYEGGIANMNYSVSNTAEFGEYVSGPRVVTPETKAEMKRILSDIQTGKFTSEWMRECKAGQPRFKATRRLNDAHSIEEIGAKLRAMMPWIRERAMVDKSRN
;
A
#
# COMPACT_ATOMS: atom_id res chain seq x y z
N MET A 1 -8.17 -7.93 -1.68
CA MET A 1 -6.75 -8.34 -1.94
C MET A 1 -5.88 -7.16 -2.35
N LEU A 2 -6.14 -6.45 -3.45
CA LEU A 2 -5.21 -5.43 -3.97
C LEU A 2 -4.97 -4.26 -3.00
N CYS A 3 -6.03 -3.67 -2.44
CA CYS A 3 -5.91 -2.55 -1.51
C CYS A 3 -5.02 -2.91 -0.30
N GLY A 4 -5.32 -4.02 0.38
CA GLY A 4 -4.51 -4.47 1.52
C GLY A 4 -3.10 -4.88 1.12
N GLY A 5 -2.93 -5.61 0.00
CA GLY A 5 -1.62 -6.04 -0.49
C GLY A 5 -0.71 -4.86 -0.83
N LEU A 6 -1.23 -3.81 -1.46
CA LEU A 6 -0.46 -2.60 -1.76
C LEU A 6 -0.04 -1.86 -0.48
N VAL A 7 -0.97 -1.69 0.47
CA VAL A 7 -0.66 -1.01 1.74
C VAL A 7 0.41 -1.76 2.53
N GLU A 8 0.30 -3.08 2.63
CA GLU A 8 1.31 -3.90 3.33
C GLU A 8 2.67 -3.90 2.61
N LEU A 9 2.69 -3.90 1.27
CA LEU A 9 3.94 -3.79 0.50
C LEU A 9 4.66 -2.46 0.77
N ILE A 10 3.92 -1.34 0.75
CA ILE A 10 4.47 -0.02 1.04
C ILE A 10 5.02 0.02 2.47
N ARG A 11 4.26 -0.49 3.44
CA ARG A 11 4.67 -0.51 4.85
C ARG A 11 5.91 -1.36 5.06
N ALA A 12 5.93 -2.59 4.55
CA ALA A 12 7.07 -3.48 4.66
C ALA A 12 8.34 -2.90 4.01
N GLY A 13 8.21 -2.23 2.87
CA GLY A 13 9.32 -1.52 2.24
C GLY A 13 9.86 -0.38 3.11
N TYR A 14 8.96 0.46 3.63
CA TYR A 14 9.31 1.55 4.54
C TYR A 14 10.02 1.05 5.81
N GLU A 15 9.45 0.06 6.49
CA GLU A 15 10.03 -0.55 7.69
C GLU A 15 11.42 -1.13 7.41
N THR A 16 11.57 -1.87 6.31
CA THR A 16 12.85 -2.47 5.91
C THR A 16 13.95 -1.41 5.75
N LEU A 17 13.65 -0.28 5.14
CA LEU A 17 14.62 0.80 4.96
C LEU A 17 14.95 1.49 6.29
N VAL A 18 13.96 1.78 7.12
CA VAL A 18 14.15 2.40 8.43
C VAL A 18 14.96 1.50 9.37
N GLU A 19 14.66 0.20 9.42
CA GLU A 19 15.41 -0.80 10.19
C GLU A 19 16.84 -0.94 9.71
N ALA A 20 17.11 -0.73 8.42
CA ALA A 20 18.46 -0.68 7.85
C ALA A 20 19.21 0.62 8.13
N GLY A 21 18.59 1.61 8.80
CA GLY A 21 19.21 2.86 9.22
C GLY A 21 19.05 4.01 8.23
N TYR A 22 18.23 3.87 7.19
CA TYR A 22 17.90 5.00 6.31
C TYR A 22 16.95 5.98 7.01
N SER A 23 17.00 7.26 6.63
CA SER A 23 16.10 8.24 7.23
C SER A 23 14.64 7.92 6.90
N PRO A 24 13.72 8.08 7.86
CA PRO A 24 12.29 7.84 7.62
C PRO A 24 11.69 8.67 6.48
N GLU A 25 12.20 9.88 6.27
CA GLU A 25 11.79 10.75 5.17
C GLU A 25 12.16 10.15 3.81
N MET A 26 13.40 9.65 3.65
CA MET A 26 13.83 8.98 2.43
C MET A 26 13.05 7.68 2.21
N ALA A 27 12.88 6.88 3.26
CA ALA A 27 12.08 5.66 3.19
C ALA A 27 10.63 5.94 2.75
N TYR A 28 10.03 7.05 3.22
CA TYR A 28 8.70 7.47 2.79
C TYR A 28 8.66 7.84 1.30
N PHE A 29 9.65 8.60 0.80
CA PHE A 29 9.71 8.95 -0.61
C PHE A 29 9.84 7.71 -1.49
N GLU A 30 10.76 6.81 -1.16
CA GLU A 30 11.05 5.60 -1.94
C GLU A 30 9.89 4.58 -1.93
N CYS A 31 9.16 4.46 -0.80
CA CYS A 31 8.15 3.40 -0.65
C CYS A 31 6.72 3.89 -0.82
N CYS A 32 6.43 5.18 -0.55
CA CYS A 32 5.07 5.71 -0.59
C CYS A 32 4.87 6.73 -1.72
N HIS A 33 5.76 7.72 -1.81
CA HIS A 33 5.64 8.77 -2.83
C HIS A 33 5.91 8.21 -4.23
N GLU A 34 6.93 7.39 -4.39
CA GLU A 34 7.31 6.77 -5.67
C GLU A 34 6.21 5.89 -6.26
N VAL A 35 5.42 5.22 -5.42
CA VAL A 35 4.28 4.40 -5.90
C VAL A 35 3.32 5.19 -6.78
N LYS A 36 3.13 6.49 -6.48
CA LYS A 36 2.25 7.32 -7.31
C LYS A 36 2.76 7.42 -8.75
N LEU A 37 4.06 7.66 -8.93
CA LEU A 37 4.65 7.74 -10.28
C LEU A 37 4.52 6.40 -11.01
N ILE A 38 4.85 5.31 -10.36
CA ILE A 38 4.73 3.95 -10.93
C ILE A 38 3.28 3.67 -11.34
N VAL A 39 2.32 3.97 -10.46
CA VAL A 39 0.89 3.74 -10.73
C VAL A 39 0.38 4.63 -11.86
N ASP A 40 0.77 5.89 -11.92
CA ASP A 40 0.40 6.80 -12.99
C ASP A 40 0.91 6.30 -14.36
N LEU A 41 2.16 5.85 -14.44
CA LEU A 41 2.74 5.27 -15.66
C LEU A 41 2.03 3.98 -16.10
N ILE A 42 1.71 3.09 -15.15
CA ILE A 42 0.94 1.87 -15.43
C ILE A 42 -0.48 2.23 -15.93
N TYR A 43 -1.11 3.21 -15.28
CA TYR A 43 -2.46 3.65 -15.64
C TYR A 43 -2.52 4.25 -17.04
N GLU A 44 -1.52 5.04 -17.41
CA GLU A 44 -1.42 5.70 -18.71
C GLU A 44 -1.10 4.73 -19.84
N GLY A 45 -0.10 3.87 -19.63
CA GLY A 45 0.49 3.08 -20.72
C GLY A 45 0.50 1.57 -20.52
N GLY A 46 0.09 1.06 -19.36
CA GLY A 46 0.25 -0.34 -18.99
C GLY A 46 1.67 -0.66 -18.50
N ILE A 47 1.85 -1.87 -17.95
CA ILE A 47 3.10 -2.29 -17.31
C ILE A 47 4.27 -2.25 -18.32
N ALA A 48 4.08 -2.74 -19.53
CA ALA A 48 5.14 -2.80 -20.53
C ALA A 48 5.66 -1.39 -20.94
N ASN A 49 4.76 -0.40 -21.03
CA ASN A 49 5.16 0.96 -21.36
C ASN A 49 5.73 1.72 -20.15
N MET A 50 5.29 1.41 -18.93
CA MET A 50 5.92 1.92 -17.71
C MET A 50 7.43 1.60 -17.72
N ASN A 51 7.82 0.41 -18.12
CA ASN A 51 9.22 -0.03 -18.16
C ASN A 51 10.11 0.83 -19.09
N TYR A 52 9.58 1.40 -20.16
CA TYR A 52 10.31 2.38 -20.98
C TYR A 52 10.49 3.75 -20.32
N SER A 53 9.74 4.03 -19.27
CA SER A 53 9.75 5.31 -18.57
C SER A 53 10.55 5.30 -17.27
N VAL A 54 10.95 4.14 -16.79
CA VAL A 54 11.84 3.98 -15.63
C VAL A 54 13.28 3.69 -16.09
N SER A 55 14.25 3.71 -15.16
CA SER A 55 15.63 3.38 -15.51
C SER A 55 15.79 1.87 -15.82
N ASN A 56 16.75 1.53 -16.66
CA ASN A 56 17.08 0.11 -16.96
C ASN A 56 17.42 -0.66 -15.66
N THR A 57 17.98 0.00 -14.66
CA THR A 57 18.27 -0.60 -13.36
C THR A 57 17.00 -0.93 -12.60
N ALA A 58 16.01 -0.04 -12.62
CA ALA A 58 14.71 -0.27 -11.98
C ALA A 58 13.94 -1.40 -12.67
N GLU A 59 13.90 -1.40 -14.00
CA GLU A 59 13.32 -2.47 -14.82
C GLU A 59 13.97 -3.82 -14.55
N PHE A 60 15.31 -3.87 -14.53
CA PHE A 60 16.03 -5.10 -14.17
C PHE A 60 15.70 -5.56 -12.74
N GLY A 61 15.62 -4.63 -11.78
CA GLY A 61 15.22 -4.91 -10.39
C GLY A 61 13.81 -5.49 -10.31
N GLU A 62 12.86 -4.98 -11.09
CA GLU A 62 11.51 -5.53 -11.21
C GLU A 62 11.55 -7.01 -11.59
N TYR A 63 12.30 -7.36 -12.64
CA TYR A 63 12.35 -8.73 -13.16
C TYR A 63 13.01 -9.73 -12.21
N VAL A 64 14.04 -9.32 -11.46
CA VAL A 64 14.78 -10.24 -10.57
C VAL A 64 14.28 -10.24 -9.13
N SER A 65 13.73 -9.14 -8.66
CA SER A 65 13.29 -8.98 -7.26
C SER A 65 11.78 -9.12 -7.09
N GLY A 66 10.99 -8.66 -8.05
CA GLY A 66 9.53 -8.75 -8.00
C GLY A 66 9.01 -10.17 -7.71
N PRO A 67 9.47 -11.22 -8.44
CA PRO A 67 9.04 -12.60 -8.18
C PRO A 67 9.47 -13.16 -6.82
N ARG A 68 10.44 -12.54 -6.14
CA ARG A 68 10.85 -12.93 -4.77
C ARG A 68 9.93 -12.34 -3.72
N VAL A 69 9.26 -11.24 -4.01
CA VAL A 69 8.29 -10.58 -3.12
C VAL A 69 6.88 -11.11 -3.38
N VAL A 70 6.47 -11.15 -4.64
CA VAL A 70 5.17 -11.71 -5.04
C VAL A 70 5.40 -13.12 -5.60
N THR A 71 5.43 -14.09 -4.71
CA THR A 71 5.74 -15.49 -4.98
C THR A 71 4.51 -16.29 -5.41
N PRO A 72 4.67 -17.56 -5.88
CA PRO A 72 3.54 -18.46 -6.10
C PRO A 72 2.65 -18.65 -4.87
N GLU A 73 3.23 -18.61 -3.65
CA GLU A 73 2.48 -18.68 -2.38
C GLU A 73 1.60 -17.45 -2.18
N THR A 74 2.11 -16.26 -2.50
CA THR A 74 1.33 -15.01 -2.51
C THR A 74 0.11 -15.15 -3.44
N LYS A 75 0.31 -15.69 -4.65
CA LYS A 75 -0.78 -15.94 -5.59
C LYS A 75 -1.77 -17.01 -5.07
N ALA A 76 -1.28 -18.03 -4.39
CA ALA A 76 -2.15 -19.03 -3.75
C ALA A 76 -3.01 -18.41 -2.65
N GLU A 77 -2.46 -17.49 -1.86
CA GLU A 77 -3.22 -16.74 -0.86
C GLU A 77 -4.28 -15.84 -1.48
N MET A 78 -3.97 -15.18 -2.59
CA MET A 78 -4.98 -14.40 -3.34
C MET A 78 -6.16 -15.26 -3.78
N LYS A 79 -5.93 -16.53 -4.17
CA LYS A 79 -7.00 -17.47 -4.50
C LYS A 79 -7.83 -17.85 -3.27
N ARG A 80 -7.20 -18.05 -2.09
CA ARG A 80 -7.92 -18.30 -0.84
C ARG A 80 -8.81 -17.12 -0.44
N ILE A 81 -8.28 -15.91 -0.51
CA ILE A 81 -9.04 -14.68 -0.25
C ILE A 81 -10.23 -14.55 -1.21
N LEU A 82 -10.04 -14.86 -2.49
CA LEU A 82 -11.14 -14.87 -3.47
C LEU A 82 -12.22 -15.89 -3.08
N SER A 83 -11.82 -17.10 -2.70
CA SER A 83 -12.74 -18.13 -2.21
C SER A 83 -13.52 -17.69 -0.97
N ASP A 84 -12.87 -17.05 0.00
CA ASP A 84 -13.53 -16.52 1.20
C ASP A 84 -14.60 -15.46 0.87
N ILE A 85 -14.37 -14.67 -0.19
CA ILE A 85 -15.36 -13.71 -0.70
C ILE A 85 -16.52 -14.44 -1.38
N GLN A 86 -16.22 -15.37 -2.30
CA GLN A 86 -17.22 -16.09 -3.07
C GLN A 86 -18.14 -16.97 -2.22
N THR A 87 -17.60 -17.56 -1.16
CA THR A 87 -18.35 -18.40 -0.21
C THR A 87 -19.12 -17.59 0.86
N GLY A 88 -18.96 -16.27 0.89
CA GLY A 88 -19.60 -15.41 1.87
C GLY A 88 -18.92 -15.40 3.26
N LYS A 89 -17.79 -16.08 3.44
CA LYS A 89 -17.04 -16.12 4.70
C LYS A 89 -16.59 -14.70 5.10
N PHE A 90 -16.00 -13.94 4.18
CA PHE A 90 -15.59 -12.56 4.42
C PHE A 90 -16.79 -11.68 4.83
N THR A 91 -17.91 -11.77 4.12
CA THR A 91 -19.13 -11.02 4.46
C THR A 91 -19.66 -11.38 5.84
N SER A 92 -19.67 -12.67 6.19
CA SER A 92 -20.11 -13.14 7.50
C SER A 92 -19.22 -12.59 8.64
N GLU A 93 -17.90 -12.55 8.43
CA GLU A 93 -16.97 -11.96 9.41
C GLU A 93 -17.22 -10.46 9.59
N TRP A 94 -17.37 -9.71 8.49
CA TRP A 94 -17.66 -8.28 8.53
C TRP A 94 -18.99 -7.98 9.24
N MET A 95 -20.03 -8.73 8.95
CA MET A 95 -21.34 -8.57 9.61
C MET A 95 -21.27 -8.81 11.12
N ARG A 96 -20.48 -9.81 11.56
CA ARG A 96 -20.26 -10.05 13.00
C ARG A 96 -19.51 -8.92 13.65
N GLU A 97 -18.47 -8.43 13.00
CA GLU A 97 -17.67 -7.28 13.45
C GLU A 97 -18.56 -6.02 13.59
N CYS A 98 -19.43 -5.75 12.63
CA CYS A 98 -20.39 -4.65 12.69
C CYS A 98 -21.38 -4.80 13.83
N LYS A 99 -21.95 -5.98 14.05
CA LYS A 99 -22.88 -6.24 15.16
C LYS A 99 -22.23 -6.05 16.53
N ALA A 100 -20.94 -6.33 16.65
CA ALA A 100 -20.17 -6.15 17.88
C ALA A 100 -19.70 -4.69 18.10
N GLY A 101 -20.04 -3.75 17.22
CA GLY A 101 -19.61 -2.35 17.31
C GLY A 101 -18.22 -2.07 16.73
N GLN A 102 -17.70 -2.97 15.89
CA GLN A 102 -16.44 -2.84 15.16
C GLN A 102 -15.17 -2.75 16.03
N PRO A 103 -15.03 -3.58 17.08
CA PRO A 103 -13.91 -3.45 18.03
C PRO A 103 -12.55 -3.68 17.37
N ARG A 104 -12.39 -4.75 16.60
CA ARG A 104 -11.15 -5.08 15.89
C ARG A 104 -10.83 -4.05 14.82
N PHE A 105 -11.81 -3.68 14.01
CA PHE A 105 -11.67 -2.67 12.96
C PHE A 105 -11.19 -1.32 13.52
N LYS A 106 -11.82 -0.84 14.60
CA LYS A 106 -11.43 0.42 15.26
C LYS A 106 -10.06 0.33 15.92
N ALA A 107 -9.73 -0.79 16.54
CA ALA A 107 -8.40 -1.01 17.14
C ALA A 107 -7.30 -1.00 16.07
N THR A 108 -7.49 -1.73 14.96
CA THR A 108 -6.54 -1.76 13.85
C THR A 108 -6.37 -0.37 13.21
N ARG A 109 -7.47 0.39 13.04
CA ARG A 109 -7.40 1.78 12.56
C ARG A 109 -6.49 2.64 13.42
N ARG A 110 -6.65 2.58 14.77
CA ARG A 110 -5.77 3.34 15.69
C ARG A 110 -4.30 2.92 15.62
N LEU A 111 -4.03 1.62 15.49
CA LEU A 111 -2.65 1.12 15.32
C LEU A 111 -2.02 1.64 14.02
N ASN A 112 -2.78 1.61 12.94
CA ASN A 112 -2.31 2.15 11.65
C ASN A 112 -2.05 3.65 11.71
N ASP A 113 -2.95 4.42 12.35
CA ASP A 113 -2.78 5.86 12.52
C ASP A 113 -1.55 6.22 13.38
N ALA A 114 -1.15 5.35 14.30
CA ALA A 114 0.02 5.53 15.16
C ALA A 114 1.35 5.08 14.51
N HIS A 115 1.32 4.53 13.31
CA HIS A 115 2.52 4.08 12.63
C HIS A 115 3.40 5.26 12.21
N SER A 116 4.73 5.14 12.32
CA SER A 116 5.69 6.22 12.01
C SER A 116 5.56 6.75 10.58
N ILE A 117 5.18 5.92 9.61
CA ILE A 117 4.93 6.33 8.22
C ILE A 117 3.87 7.42 8.12
N GLU A 118 2.85 7.41 9.00
CA GLU A 118 1.79 8.42 9.01
C GLU A 118 2.28 9.76 9.54
N GLU A 119 3.05 9.76 10.62
CA GLU A 119 3.66 10.97 11.17
C GLU A 119 4.60 11.63 10.16
N ILE A 120 5.54 10.85 9.61
CA ILE A 120 6.50 11.33 8.60
C ILE A 120 5.75 11.80 7.34
N GLY A 121 4.79 10.99 6.87
CA GLY A 121 3.99 11.33 5.71
C GLY A 121 3.19 12.63 5.91
N ALA A 122 2.65 12.89 7.10
CA ALA A 122 1.94 14.13 7.39
C ALA A 122 2.88 15.35 7.30
N LYS A 123 4.10 15.26 7.86
CA LYS A 123 5.12 16.30 7.77
C LYS A 123 5.50 16.61 6.32
N LEU A 124 5.77 15.56 5.52
CA LEU A 124 6.18 15.72 4.13
C LEU A 124 5.04 16.27 3.26
N ARG A 125 3.81 15.75 3.40
CA ARG A 125 2.64 16.27 2.67
C ARG A 125 2.33 17.73 3.02
N ALA A 126 2.62 18.18 4.23
CA ALA A 126 2.45 19.59 4.62
C ALA A 126 3.38 20.53 3.82
N MET A 127 4.53 20.04 3.37
CA MET A 127 5.49 20.79 2.54
C MET A 127 5.14 20.77 1.04
N MET A 128 4.10 20.03 0.63
CA MET A 128 3.69 19.85 -0.76
C MET A 128 2.33 20.51 -1.00
N PRO A 129 2.26 21.83 -1.29
CA PRO A 129 0.98 22.56 -1.40
C PRO A 129 0.07 22.02 -2.50
N TRP A 130 0.62 21.51 -3.59
CA TRP A 130 -0.15 20.93 -4.71
C TRP A 130 -0.98 19.70 -4.34
N ILE A 131 -0.64 18.99 -3.25
CA ILE A 131 -1.41 17.83 -2.77
C ILE A 131 -2.75 18.31 -2.18
N ARG A 132 -2.78 19.48 -1.54
CA ARG A 132 -4.01 20.05 -0.94
C ARG A 132 -5.02 20.48 -1.99
N GLU A 133 -4.58 20.92 -3.14
CA GLU A 133 -5.46 21.38 -4.25
C GLU A 133 -6.25 20.23 -4.87
N ARG A 134 -5.82 18.99 -4.72
CA ARG A 134 -6.44 17.78 -5.28
C ARG A 134 -6.89 16.79 -4.20
N ALA A 135 -7.31 17.29 -3.03
CA ALA A 135 -7.69 16.42 -1.92
C ALA A 135 -8.87 15.51 -2.28
N MET A 136 -8.60 14.20 -2.32
CA MET A 136 -9.63 13.16 -2.52
C MET A 136 -10.08 12.53 -1.19
N VAL A 137 -9.32 12.78 -0.11
CA VAL A 137 -9.59 12.17 1.20
C VAL A 137 -10.71 12.93 1.89
N ASP A 138 -11.80 12.22 2.16
CA ASP A 138 -12.96 12.73 2.89
C ASP A 138 -13.14 11.93 4.20
N LYS A 139 -12.82 12.55 5.33
CA LYS A 139 -12.93 11.94 6.66
C LYS A 139 -14.37 11.89 7.19
N SER A 140 -15.32 12.55 6.53
CA SER A 140 -16.73 12.57 6.97
C SER A 140 -17.48 11.28 6.62
N ARG A 141 -16.91 10.44 5.74
CA ARG A 141 -17.55 9.22 5.22
C ARG A 141 -17.46 8.00 6.16
N ASN A 142 -16.65 8.06 7.22
CA ASN A 142 -16.45 6.94 8.15
C ASN A 142 -16.28 7.40 9.59
#